data_7d4905b51f2747c89043fd957a4c9902
#
_entry.id   7d4905b51f2747c89043fd957a4c9902
#
_cell.length_a   1.000
_cell.length_b   1.000
_cell.length_c   1.000
_cell.angle_alpha   90.00
_cell.angle_beta   90.00
_cell.angle_gamma   90.00
#
_symmetry.space_group_name_H-M   'P 1'
#
loop_
_entity.id
_entity.type
_entity.pdbx_description
1 polymer ?
#
loop_
_entity_poly.entity_id
_entity_poly.type
_entity_poly.pdbx_seq_one_letter_code
_entity_poly.pdbx_strand_id
1 'polypeptide(L)'
;MRIVVTGALGHIGSRLIRMLPAAFPYAEIILLDNFATQRYPSLFSLPSDVRYRFVEFDILQGDLEEVFTGAHSVVHLAALTDPGSSVANRHEVERVNLTGTSRVANACVSAGCSLFHASSTSVYGGTAAEVDEESRTHLAPQSPYAETKLKEEDLLNELGASHGLRFAICRFGTICGVSPGMRFHTAVNRFCWQAVTGRPLTVLAMYTACSACG
;
A
#
# COMPACT_ATOMS: atom_id res chain seq x y z
N MET A 1 8.38 13.54 -17.51
CA MET A 1 8.19 12.27 -16.79
C MET A 1 6.77 12.26 -16.22
N ARG A 2 6.07 11.13 -16.27
CA ARG A 2 4.73 10.97 -15.70
C ARG A 2 4.77 9.88 -14.63
N ILE A 3 4.29 10.19 -13.43
CA ILE A 3 4.21 9.25 -12.30
C ILE A 3 2.74 9.08 -11.95
N VAL A 4 2.28 7.85 -11.86
CA VAL A 4 0.92 7.52 -11.44
C VAL A 4 0.97 6.97 -10.01
N VAL A 5 0.09 7.42 -9.13
CA VAL A 5 -0.02 6.94 -7.76
C VAL A 5 -1.45 6.44 -7.54
N THR A 6 -1.62 5.14 -7.32
CA THR A 6 -2.91 4.56 -6.90
C THR A 6 -3.03 4.58 -5.39
N GLY A 7 -4.24 4.76 -4.84
CA GLY A 7 -4.42 4.98 -3.40
C GLY A 7 -3.77 6.29 -2.93
N ALA A 8 -3.76 7.29 -3.82
CA ALA A 8 -3.04 8.54 -3.65
C ALA A 8 -3.50 9.34 -2.42
N LEU A 9 -4.74 9.18 -2.00
CA LEU A 9 -5.31 9.90 -0.87
C LEU A 9 -5.13 9.19 0.48
N GLY A 10 -4.60 7.96 0.46
CA GLY A 10 -4.32 7.16 1.64
C GLY A 10 -3.21 7.76 2.52
N HIS A 11 -2.90 7.09 3.64
CA HIS A 11 -1.89 7.56 4.60
C HIS A 11 -0.51 7.78 3.94
N ILE A 12 0.00 6.77 3.23
CA ILE A 12 1.28 6.87 2.53
C ILE A 12 1.15 7.80 1.32
N GLY A 13 0.14 7.57 0.48
CA GLY A 13 -0.07 8.29 -0.77
C GLY A 13 -0.15 9.79 -0.58
N SER A 14 -0.95 10.27 0.38
CA SER A 14 -1.13 11.71 0.62
C SER A 14 0.15 12.44 1.07
N ARG A 15 1.07 11.75 1.70
CA ARG A 15 2.41 12.29 2.01
C ARG A 15 3.31 12.21 0.80
N LEU A 16 3.34 11.05 0.13
CA LEU A 16 4.17 10.80 -1.04
C LEU A 16 3.93 11.84 -2.15
N ILE A 17 2.67 12.07 -2.51
CA ILE A 17 2.33 13.02 -3.60
C ILE A 17 2.83 14.44 -3.31
N ARG A 18 3.04 14.82 -2.06
CA ARG A 18 3.62 16.11 -1.66
C ARG A 18 5.14 16.13 -1.68
N MET A 19 5.76 14.96 -1.58
CA MET A 19 7.23 14.85 -1.57
C MET A 19 7.81 14.60 -2.96
N LEU A 20 7.05 13.95 -3.86
CA LEU A 20 7.49 13.66 -5.22
C LEU A 20 8.01 14.88 -5.99
N PRO A 21 7.41 16.07 -5.89
CA PRO A 21 7.90 17.26 -6.59
C PRO A 21 9.32 17.65 -6.25
N ALA A 22 9.73 17.49 -5.00
CA ALA A 22 11.09 17.79 -4.57
C ALA A 22 12.14 16.89 -5.26
N ALA A 23 11.76 15.63 -5.52
CA ALA A 23 12.63 14.69 -6.22
C ALA A 23 12.48 14.76 -7.75
N PHE A 24 11.30 15.15 -8.23
CA PHE A 24 10.93 15.14 -9.64
C PHE A 24 10.20 16.45 -10.03
N PRO A 25 10.87 17.59 -10.07
CA PRO A 25 10.24 18.93 -10.18
C PRO A 25 9.46 19.15 -11.50
N TYR A 26 9.74 18.37 -12.54
CA TYR A 26 9.07 18.49 -13.83
C TYR A 26 8.12 17.33 -14.14
N ALA A 27 7.82 16.49 -13.14
CA ALA A 27 6.92 15.38 -13.34
C ALA A 27 5.46 15.84 -13.39
N GLU A 28 4.67 15.19 -14.23
CA GLU A 28 3.22 15.17 -14.10
C GLU A 28 2.87 14.04 -13.13
N ILE A 29 2.08 14.33 -12.09
CA ILE A 29 1.71 13.36 -11.07
C ILE A 29 0.22 13.09 -11.18
N ILE A 30 -0.14 11.87 -11.59
CA ILE A 30 -1.53 11.42 -11.69
C ILE A 30 -1.91 10.72 -10.39
N LEU A 31 -2.97 11.20 -9.77
CA LEU A 31 -3.49 10.73 -8.49
C LEU A 31 -4.74 9.90 -8.74
N LEU A 32 -4.71 8.60 -8.47
CA LEU A 32 -5.84 7.69 -8.60
C LEU A 32 -6.32 7.26 -7.22
N ASP A 33 -7.60 7.46 -6.93
CA ASP A 33 -8.25 7.00 -5.70
C ASP A 33 -9.75 6.88 -5.95
N ASN A 34 -10.41 5.90 -5.35
CA ASN A 34 -11.86 5.69 -5.50
C ASN A 34 -12.67 6.29 -4.35
N PHE A 35 -12.07 7.10 -3.49
CA PHE A 35 -12.67 7.70 -2.30
C PHE A 35 -13.33 6.72 -1.31
N ALA A 36 -13.06 5.43 -1.38
CA ALA A 36 -13.62 4.45 -0.46
C ALA A 36 -13.43 4.83 1.03
N THR A 37 -12.36 5.57 1.33
CA THR A 37 -12.06 6.05 2.68
C THR A 37 -12.38 7.54 2.89
N GLN A 38 -13.01 8.22 1.91
CA GLN A 38 -13.47 9.62 1.97
C GLN A 38 -12.39 10.63 2.41
N ARG A 39 -11.14 10.46 2.01
CA ARG A 39 -10.01 11.30 2.42
C ARG A 39 -9.81 12.51 1.52
N TYR A 40 -10.88 13.24 1.26
CA TYR A 40 -10.86 14.49 0.48
C TYR A 40 -9.81 15.51 0.94
N PRO A 41 -9.50 15.67 2.25
CA PRO A 41 -8.46 16.60 2.71
C PRO A 41 -7.09 16.34 2.11
N SER A 42 -6.84 15.12 1.62
CA SER A 42 -5.58 14.78 0.95
C SER A 42 -5.35 15.53 -0.36
N LEU A 43 -6.40 16.11 -0.96
CA LEU A 43 -6.30 16.96 -2.16
C LEU A 43 -6.06 18.44 -1.82
N PHE A 44 -6.25 18.85 -0.56
CA PHE A 44 -6.11 20.25 -0.19
C PHE A 44 -4.63 20.61 -0.01
N SER A 45 -4.30 21.87 -0.33
CA SER A 45 -2.96 22.41 -0.16
C SER A 45 -1.85 21.56 -0.80
N LEU A 46 -2.10 21.03 -1.98
CA LEU A 46 -1.06 20.45 -2.83
C LEU A 46 -0.11 21.57 -3.31
N PRO A 47 1.19 21.31 -3.49
CA PRO A 47 2.12 22.26 -4.11
C PRO A 47 1.57 22.79 -5.45
N SER A 48 1.54 24.10 -5.62
CA SER A 48 0.90 24.77 -6.76
C SER A 48 1.75 24.81 -8.02
N ASP A 49 3.05 24.60 -7.87
CA ASP A 49 4.07 24.64 -8.94
C ASP A 49 4.26 23.31 -9.67
N VAL A 50 3.39 22.34 -9.38
CA VAL A 50 3.46 20.98 -9.90
C VAL A 50 2.19 20.64 -10.68
N ARG A 51 2.35 19.88 -11.74
CA ARG A 51 1.23 19.40 -12.54
C ARG A 51 0.61 18.15 -11.90
N TYR A 52 -0.43 18.36 -11.10
CA TYR A 52 -1.27 17.28 -10.58
C TYR A 52 -2.52 17.07 -11.45
N ARG A 53 -2.87 15.81 -11.65
CA ARG A 53 -4.15 15.41 -12.23
C ARG A 53 -4.79 14.38 -11.31
N PHE A 54 -5.87 14.73 -10.65
CA PHE A 54 -6.68 13.77 -9.90
C PHE A 54 -7.71 13.12 -10.83
N VAL A 55 -7.85 11.81 -10.67
CA VAL A 55 -8.89 11.01 -11.32
C VAL A 55 -9.52 10.11 -10.26
N GLU A 56 -10.81 10.27 -10.04
CA GLU A 56 -11.58 9.30 -9.27
C GLU A 56 -11.62 7.98 -10.04
N PHE A 57 -11.02 6.94 -9.46
CA PHE A 57 -10.75 5.73 -10.21
C PHE A 57 -10.73 4.48 -9.31
N ASP A 58 -11.51 3.49 -9.72
CA ASP A 58 -11.46 2.15 -9.12
C ASP A 58 -10.58 1.22 -9.96
N ILE A 59 -9.48 0.77 -9.37
CA ILE A 59 -8.53 -0.15 -10.02
C ILE A 59 -9.14 -1.49 -10.44
N LEU A 60 -10.29 -1.86 -9.86
CA LEU A 60 -11.00 -3.08 -10.21
C LEU A 60 -11.94 -2.93 -11.42
N GLN A 61 -12.32 -1.73 -11.79
CA GLN A 61 -13.35 -1.48 -12.80
C GLN A 61 -12.85 -0.67 -13.99
N GLY A 62 -12.00 0.34 -13.75
CA GLY A 62 -11.56 1.28 -14.77
C GLY A 62 -10.58 0.69 -15.79
N ASP A 63 -10.40 1.42 -16.89
CA ASP A 63 -9.39 1.13 -17.91
C ASP A 63 -8.02 1.66 -17.47
N LEU A 64 -7.22 0.77 -16.88
CA LEU A 64 -5.87 1.09 -16.40
C LEU A 64 -4.88 1.32 -17.56
N GLU A 65 -5.07 0.69 -18.69
CA GLU A 65 -4.17 0.83 -19.85
C GLU A 65 -4.26 2.24 -20.41
N GLU A 66 -5.48 2.79 -20.53
CA GLU A 66 -5.68 4.19 -20.93
C GLU A 66 -4.96 5.15 -19.97
N VAL A 67 -5.18 4.96 -18.66
CA VAL A 67 -4.61 5.86 -17.64
C VAL A 67 -3.09 5.75 -17.55
N PHE A 68 -2.51 4.56 -17.77
CA PHE A 68 -1.07 4.34 -17.69
C PHE A 68 -0.34 4.66 -18.99
N THR A 69 -1.05 4.94 -20.07
CA THR A 69 -0.42 5.35 -21.34
C THR A 69 0.53 6.53 -21.14
N GLY A 70 1.80 6.34 -21.51
CA GLY A 70 2.87 7.33 -21.35
C GLY A 70 3.35 7.52 -19.92
N ALA A 71 2.93 6.69 -18.96
CA ALA A 71 3.51 6.66 -17.63
C ALA A 71 4.96 6.14 -17.67
N HIS A 72 5.82 6.71 -16.84
CA HIS A 72 7.17 6.18 -16.59
C HIS A 72 7.16 5.19 -15.43
N SER A 73 6.39 5.51 -14.41
CA SER A 73 6.32 4.69 -13.20
C SER A 73 4.93 4.75 -12.59
N VAL A 74 4.51 3.64 -12.00
CA VAL A 74 3.29 3.52 -11.19
C VAL A 74 3.70 3.17 -9.77
N VAL A 75 3.20 3.93 -8.80
CA VAL A 75 3.31 3.62 -7.36
C VAL A 75 1.97 3.07 -6.90
N HIS A 76 1.92 1.78 -6.63
CA HIS A 76 0.70 1.09 -6.27
C HIS A 76 0.52 1.01 -4.75
N LEU A 77 -0.37 1.87 -4.22
CA LEU A 77 -0.70 1.96 -2.79
C LEU A 77 -2.17 1.67 -2.50
N ALA A 78 -3.00 1.48 -3.53
CA ALA A 78 -4.41 1.14 -3.36
C ALA A 78 -4.53 -0.28 -2.81
N ALA A 79 -5.03 -0.42 -1.60
CA ALA A 79 -5.23 -1.71 -0.93
C ALA A 79 -6.18 -1.59 0.27
N LEU A 80 -6.85 -2.68 0.61
CA LEU A 80 -7.46 -2.87 1.91
C LEU A 80 -6.38 -3.36 2.89
N THR A 81 -6.12 -2.58 3.95
CA THR A 81 -4.94 -2.75 4.79
C THR A 81 -5.23 -2.91 6.28
N ASP A 82 -6.47 -3.25 6.66
CA ASP A 82 -6.83 -3.53 8.05
C ASP A 82 -6.71 -5.03 8.34
N PRO A 83 -5.64 -5.49 9.04
CA PRO A 83 -5.45 -6.90 9.36
C PRO A 83 -6.55 -7.43 10.29
N GLY A 84 -7.12 -6.58 11.16
CA GLY A 84 -8.17 -6.99 12.09
C GLY A 84 -9.47 -7.33 11.39
N SER A 85 -9.88 -6.54 10.42
CA SER A 85 -11.06 -6.80 9.62
C SER A 85 -10.83 -7.82 8.49
N SER A 86 -9.57 -8.12 8.15
CA SER A 86 -9.23 -9.03 7.04
C SER A 86 -9.70 -10.46 7.28
N VAL A 87 -9.81 -10.91 8.55
CA VAL A 87 -10.30 -12.24 8.89
C VAL A 87 -11.79 -12.38 8.54
N ALA A 88 -12.60 -11.38 8.90
CA ALA A 88 -14.03 -11.38 8.58
C ALA A 88 -14.30 -11.15 7.08
N ASN A 89 -13.42 -10.47 6.37
CA ASN A 89 -13.58 -10.02 5.00
C ASN A 89 -12.51 -10.58 4.06
N ARG A 90 -12.06 -11.83 4.26
CA ARG A 90 -10.98 -12.48 3.47
C ARG A 90 -11.20 -12.33 1.96
N HIS A 91 -12.39 -12.66 1.46
CA HIS A 91 -12.70 -12.59 0.03
C HIS A 91 -12.58 -11.18 -0.53
N GLU A 92 -13.00 -10.18 0.23
CA GLU A 92 -12.92 -8.79 -0.21
C GLU A 92 -11.47 -8.29 -0.21
N VAL A 93 -10.67 -8.67 0.79
CA VAL A 93 -9.24 -8.37 0.83
C VAL A 93 -8.53 -9.01 -0.37
N GLU A 94 -8.80 -10.27 -0.68
CA GLU A 94 -8.21 -10.96 -1.82
C GLU A 94 -8.68 -10.34 -3.15
N ARG A 95 -9.95 -10.01 -3.28
CA ARG A 95 -10.50 -9.37 -4.46
C ARG A 95 -9.87 -7.99 -4.71
N VAL A 96 -9.83 -7.14 -3.71
CA VAL A 96 -9.30 -5.78 -3.88
C VAL A 96 -7.79 -5.79 -4.04
N ASN A 97 -7.08 -6.54 -3.22
CA ASN A 97 -5.63 -6.48 -3.19
C ASN A 97 -5.02 -7.32 -4.32
N LEU A 98 -5.29 -8.63 -4.38
CA LEU A 98 -4.65 -9.50 -5.36
C LEU A 98 -5.15 -9.21 -6.78
N THR A 99 -6.47 -9.13 -7.00
CA THR A 99 -7.01 -8.83 -8.34
C THR A 99 -6.65 -7.40 -8.75
N GLY A 100 -6.69 -6.43 -7.82
CA GLY A 100 -6.26 -5.05 -8.08
C GLY A 100 -4.80 -4.96 -8.48
N THR A 101 -3.90 -5.62 -7.73
CA THR A 101 -2.47 -5.68 -8.06
C THR A 101 -2.22 -6.37 -9.40
N SER A 102 -2.94 -7.48 -9.68
CA SER A 102 -2.84 -8.16 -10.98
C SER A 102 -3.20 -7.24 -12.14
N ARG A 103 -4.30 -6.50 -12.04
CA ARG A 103 -4.73 -5.56 -13.07
C ARG A 103 -3.72 -4.43 -13.27
N VAL A 104 -3.25 -3.84 -12.17
CA VAL A 104 -2.23 -2.77 -12.20
C VAL A 104 -0.93 -3.26 -12.83
N ALA A 105 -0.45 -4.45 -12.44
CA ALA A 105 0.78 -5.02 -12.96
C ALA A 105 0.69 -5.33 -14.47
N ASN A 106 -0.41 -5.94 -14.92
CA ASN A 106 -0.64 -6.21 -16.34
C ASN A 106 -0.72 -4.90 -17.16
N ALA A 107 -1.40 -3.88 -16.65
CA ALA A 107 -1.44 -2.57 -17.31
C ALA A 107 -0.04 -1.91 -17.36
N CYS A 108 0.81 -2.12 -16.33
CA CYS A 108 2.21 -1.68 -16.38
C CYS A 108 3.02 -2.42 -17.46
N VAL A 109 2.80 -3.72 -17.64
CA VAL A 109 3.39 -4.49 -18.75
C VAL A 109 2.97 -3.90 -20.09
N SER A 110 1.66 -3.72 -20.31
CA SER A 110 1.11 -3.16 -21.56
C SER A 110 1.64 -1.76 -21.85
N ALA A 111 1.75 -0.91 -20.82
CA ALA A 111 2.24 0.47 -20.96
C ALA A 111 3.78 0.58 -21.00
N GLY A 112 4.52 -0.50 -20.71
CA GLY A 112 5.98 -0.52 -20.64
C GLY A 112 6.56 0.33 -19.50
N CYS A 113 5.78 0.59 -18.43
CA CYS A 113 6.19 1.40 -17.30
C CYS A 113 6.66 0.55 -16.11
N SER A 114 7.41 1.15 -15.18
CA SER A 114 7.89 0.47 -13.98
C SER A 114 6.83 0.49 -12.87
N LEU A 115 6.76 -0.57 -12.07
CA LEU A 115 5.84 -0.69 -10.93
C LEU A 115 6.60 -0.64 -9.60
N PHE A 116 6.19 0.23 -8.72
CA PHE A 116 6.58 0.23 -7.32
C PHE A 116 5.41 -0.30 -6.48
N HIS A 117 5.61 -1.42 -5.79
CA HIS A 117 4.56 -2.11 -5.04
C HIS A 117 4.80 -2.05 -3.53
N ALA A 118 3.76 -1.66 -2.79
CA ALA A 118 3.78 -1.65 -1.34
C ALA A 118 3.34 -3.01 -0.78
N SER A 119 4.31 -3.81 -0.34
CA SER A 119 4.11 -5.02 0.46
C SER A 119 4.20 -4.71 1.95
N SER A 120 4.31 -5.71 2.79
CA SER A 120 4.28 -5.58 4.25
C SER A 120 5.23 -6.54 4.94
N THR A 121 5.89 -6.08 6.02
CA THR A 121 6.67 -6.97 6.91
C THR A 121 5.81 -8.02 7.62
N SER A 122 4.47 -7.90 7.58
CA SER A 122 3.57 -8.93 8.11
C SER A 122 3.70 -10.29 7.43
N VAL A 123 4.32 -10.35 6.24
CA VAL A 123 4.61 -11.61 5.53
C VAL A 123 5.59 -12.50 6.29
N TYR A 124 6.43 -11.94 7.16
CA TYR A 124 7.40 -12.70 7.96
C TYR A 124 6.78 -13.35 9.21
N GLY A 125 5.58 -12.97 9.61
CA GLY A 125 5.01 -13.41 10.90
C GLY A 125 5.75 -12.81 12.10
N GLY A 126 5.63 -13.44 13.27
CA GLY A 126 6.19 -12.93 14.52
C GLY A 126 7.24 -13.83 15.18
N THR A 127 7.76 -14.86 14.51
CA THR A 127 8.58 -15.90 15.13
C THR A 127 10.09 -15.72 14.93
N ALA A 128 10.53 -14.98 13.94
CA ALA A 128 11.95 -14.75 13.67
C ALA A 128 12.45 -13.50 14.40
N ALA A 129 13.63 -13.62 15.05
CA ALA A 129 14.27 -12.49 15.73
C ALA A 129 14.89 -11.50 14.74
N GLU A 130 15.38 -12.01 13.62
CA GLU A 130 15.95 -11.23 12.51
C GLU A 130 15.42 -11.79 11.20
N VAL A 131 15.13 -10.91 10.26
CA VAL A 131 14.69 -11.25 8.90
C VAL A 131 15.42 -10.34 7.91
N ASP A 132 15.77 -10.89 6.76
CA ASP A 132 16.29 -10.13 5.62
C ASP A 132 15.32 -10.17 4.43
N GLU A 133 15.55 -9.31 3.45
CA GLU A 133 14.67 -9.17 2.30
C GLU A 133 14.72 -10.39 1.37
N GLU A 134 15.81 -11.13 1.34
CA GLU A 134 16.03 -12.26 0.44
C GLU A 134 15.55 -13.58 1.04
N SER A 135 15.43 -13.64 2.37
CA SER A 135 15.07 -14.87 3.08
C SER A 135 13.61 -15.26 2.83
N ARG A 136 13.41 -16.32 2.05
CA ARG A 136 12.08 -16.94 1.89
C ARG A 136 11.75 -17.94 3.00
N THR A 137 12.74 -18.37 3.78
CA THR A 137 12.57 -19.37 4.86
C THR A 137 11.82 -18.81 6.07
N HIS A 138 11.77 -17.50 6.20
CA HIS A 138 11.10 -16.80 7.31
C HIS A 138 9.67 -16.29 6.96
N LEU A 139 9.18 -16.62 5.76
CA LEU A 139 7.83 -16.22 5.35
C LEU A 139 6.79 -17.09 6.10
N ALA A 140 6.04 -16.47 6.99
CA ALA A 140 5.04 -17.11 7.83
C ALA A 140 3.82 -16.19 8.04
N PRO A 141 3.06 -15.85 6.97
CA PRO A 141 1.94 -14.92 7.07
C PRO A 141 0.86 -15.46 8.04
N GLN A 142 0.42 -14.62 8.98
CA GLN A 142 -0.53 -15.00 10.04
C GLN A 142 -1.90 -14.33 9.87
N SER A 143 -2.16 -13.69 8.75
CA SER A 143 -3.45 -13.06 8.46
C SER A 143 -3.78 -13.15 6.98
N PRO A 144 -5.08 -13.12 6.60
CA PRO A 144 -5.47 -13.06 5.19
C PRO A 144 -4.83 -11.91 4.42
N TYR A 145 -4.63 -10.78 5.07
CA TYR A 145 -3.91 -9.66 4.49
C TYR A 145 -2.44 -10.00 4.17
N ALA A 146 -1.73 -10.62 5.12
CA ALA A 146 -0.33 -11.01 4.92
C ALA A 146 -0.18 -12.10 3.85
N GLU A 147 -1.08 -13.09 3.84
CA GLU A 147 -1.15 -14.11 2.79
C GLU A 147 -1.37 -13.49 1.41
N THR A 148 -2.29 -12.50 1.32
CA THR A 148 -2.57 -11.82 0.06
C THR A 148 -1.35 -11.02 -0.41
N LYS A 149 -0.66 -10.31 0.50
CA LYS A 149 0.58 -9.60 0.15
C LYS A 149 1.66 -10.52 -0.40
N LEU A 150 1.81 -11.72 0.15
CA LEU A 150 2.76 -12.70 -0.36
C LEU A 150 2.36 -13.21 -1.76
N LYS A 151 1.07 -13.47 -2.00
CA LYS A 151 0.56 -13.83 -3.34
C LYS A 151 0.78 -12.72 -4.37
N GLU A 152 0.65 -11.45 -3.95
CA GLU A 152 0.95 -10.30 -4.81
C GLU A 152 2.44 -10.25 -5.19
N GLU A 153 3.35 -10.51 -4.24
CA GLU A 153 4.78 -10.59 -4.51
C GLU A 153 5.12 -11.72 -5.50
N ASP A 154 4.51 -12.89 -5.34
CA ASP A 154 4.72 -14.04 -6.23
C ASP A 154 4.22 -13.71 -7.65
N LEU A 155 3.05 -13.09 -7.78
CA LEU A 155 2.50 -12.61 -9.06
C LEU A 155 3.46 -11.63 -9.76
N LEU A 156 4.01 -10.67 -9.04
CA LEU A 156 4.95 -9.69 -9.61
C LEU A 156 6.25 -10.34 -10.07
N ASN A 157 6.77 -11.29 -9.31
CA ASN A 157 7.95 -12.08 -9.70
C ASN A 157 7.69 -12.88 -10.98
N GLU A 158 6.52 -13.50 -11.10
CA GLU A 158 6.10 -14.24 -12.30
C GLU A 158 6.01 -13.30 -13.51
N LEU A 159 5.36 -12.15 -13.38
CA LEU A 159 5.26 -11.16 -14.47
C LEU A 159 6.61 -10.55 -14.83
N GLY A 160 7.51 -10.38 -13.86
CA GLY A 160 8.88 -9.97 -14.13
C GLY A 160 9.63 -10.96 -14.98
N ALA A 161 9.54 -12.26 -14.64
CA ALA A 161 10.22 -13.34 -15.35
C ALA A 161 9.62 -13.61 -16.74
N SER A 162 8.27 -13.59 -16.86
CA SER A 162 7.57 -14.01 -18.08
C SER A 162 7.32 -12.86 -19.08
N HIS A 163 7.10 -11.64 -18.59
CA HIS A 163 6.69 -10.48 -19.39
C HIS A 163 7.63 -9.28 -19.27
N GLY A 164 8.73 -9.42 -18.52
CA GLY A 164 9.73 -8.36 -18.40
C GLY A 164 9.24 -7.14 -17.60
N LEU A 165 8.25 -7.30 -16.71
CA LEU A 165 7.81 -6.24 -15.83
C LEU A 165 8.99 -5.76 -14.96
N ARG A 166 9.29 -4.47 -15.04
CA ARG A 166 10.26 -3.84 -14.14
C ARG A 166 9.54 -3.38 -12.87
N PHE A 167 9.91 -3.95 -11.76
CA PHE A 167 9.23 -3.64 -10.50
C PHE A 167 10.18 -3.58 -9.31
N ALA A 168 9.70 -2.94 -8.24
CA ALA A 168 10.31 -3.00 -6.92
C ALA A 168 9.22 -3.29 -5.88
N ILE A 169 9.50 -4.21 -4.96
CA ILE A 169 8.64 -4.57 -3.84
C ILE A 169 9.24 -3.97 -2.57
N CYS A 170 8.44 -3.20 -1.82
CA CYS A 170 8.82 -2.67 -0.53
C CYS A 170 7.96 -3.27 0.57
N ARG A 171 8.54 -4.09 1.43
CA ARG A 171 7.90 -4.64 2.62
C ARG A 171 7.93 -3.61 3.74
N PHE A 172 6.89 -2.79 3.82
CA PHE A 172 6.79 -1.76 4.85
C PHE A 172 6.44 -2.34 6.21
N GLY A 173 7.12 -1.86 7.24
CA GLY A 173 6.72 -2.01 8.64
C GLY A 173 5.49 -1.16 8.97
N THR A 174 5.20 -0.98 10.26
CA THR A 174 4.10 -0.12 10.70
C THR A 174 4.37 1.33 10.33
N ILE A 175 3.64 1.82 9.32
CA ILE A 175 3.74 3.21 8.89
C ILE A 175 3.08 4.12 9.92
N CYS A 176 3.80 5.14 10.34
CA CYS A 176 3.35 6.17 11.27
C CYS A 176 3.76 7.57 10.80
N GLY A 177 3.21 8.58 11.43
CA GLY A 177 3.54 9.99 11.16
C GLY A 177 2.40 10.78 10.54
N VAL A 178 2.63 12.09 10.38
CA VAL A 178 1.62 13.05 9.93
C VAL A 178 1.46 13.02 8.42
N SER A 179 0.24 12.86 7.97
CA SER A 179 -0.16 13.07 6.57
C SER A 179 -1.64 13.50 6.52
N PRO A 180 -2.10 14.17 5.46
CA PRO A 180 -3.53 14.51 5.32
C PRO A 180 -4.46 13.29 5.31
N GLY A 181 -3.99 12.16 4.75
CA GLY A 181 -4.69 10.88 4.77
C GLY A 181 -4.33 9.99 5.97
N MET A 182 -3.89 10.57 7.08
CA MET A 182 -3.42 9.85 8.27
C MET A 182 -4.46 8.86 8.82
N ARG A 183 -3.97 7.75 9.30
CA ARG A 183 -4.73 6.71 9.98
C ARG A 183 -4.47 6.72 11.48
N PHE A 184 -5.54 6.71 12.29
CA PHE A 184 -5.45 6.68 13.74
C PHE A 184 -5.58 5.28 14.36
N HIS A 185 -5.79 4.24 13.57
CA HIS A 185 -5.88 2.87 14.07
C HIS A 185 -4.53 2.13 14.09
N THR A 186 -3.50 2.64 13.40
CA THR A 186 -2.15 2.07 13.52
C THR A 186 -1.57 2.37 14.90
N ALA A 187 -0.81 1.44 15.47
CA ALA A 187 -0.41 1.49 16.88
C ALA A 187 0.22 2.83 17.29
N VAL A 188 1.26 3.27 16.60
CA VAL A 188 1.98 4.50 16.95
C VAL A 188 1.08 5.74 16.81
N ASN A 189 0.36 5.88 15.71
CA ASN A 189 -0.53 7.04 15.50
C ASN A 189 -1.64 7.07 16.54
N ARG A 190 -2.21 5.90 16.90
CA ARG A 190 -3.23 5.78 17.93
C ARG A 190 -2.69 6.18 19.31
N PHE A 191 -1.50 5.71 19.67
CA PHE A 191 -0.88 6.06 20.96
C PHE A 191 -0.59 7.55 21.05
N CYS A 192 -0.03 8.15 20.00
CA CYS A 192 0.19 9.61 19.95
C CYS A 192 -1.13 10.38 20.12
N TRP A 193 -2.18 9.97 19.39
CA TRP A 193 -3.50 10.61 19.49
C TRP A 193 -4.11 10.46 20.89
N GLN A 194 -4.06 9.25 21.47
CA GLN A 194 -4.55 9.00 22.82
C GLN A 194 -3.79 9.83 23.86
N ALA A 195 -2.46 9.89 23.77
CA ALA A 195 -1.64 10.67 24.69
C ALA A 195 -1.97 12.17 24.61
N VAL A 196 -2.06 12.74 23.42
CA VAL A 196 -2.36 14.17 23.22
C VAL A 196 -3.79 14.52 23.69
N THR A 197 -4.73 13.59 23.54
CA THR A 197 -6.13 13.81 23.96
C THR A 197 -6.42 13.38 25.43
N GLY A 198 -5.39 13.03 26.20
CA GLY A 198 -5.52 12.59 27.58
C GLY A 198 -6.28 11.28 27.78
N ARG A 199 -6.34 10.44 26.75
CA ARG A 199 -7.01 9.13 26.79
C ARG A 199 -6.02 8.04 27.23
N PRO A 200 -6.48 6.98 27.93
CA PRO A 200 -5.64 5.84 28.25
C PRO A 200 -5.05 5.18 27.00
N LEU A 201 -3.77 4.80 27.05
CA LEU A 201 -3.15 4.04 25.97
C LEU A 201 -3.70 2.61 25.95
N THR A 202 -4.31 2.23 24.81
CA THR A 202 -4.87 0.89 24.64
C THR A 202 -3.86 0.01 23.91
N VAL A 203 -3.20 -0.89 24.65
CA VAL A 203 -2.30 -1.89 24.09
C VAL A 203 -3.10 -3.16 23.84
N LEU A 204 -3.11 -3.64 22.58
CA LEU A 204 -3.63 -4.97 22.25
C LEU A 204 -2.56 -5.98 22.66
N ALA A 205 -2.77 -6.68 23.77
CA ALA A 205 -1.96 -7.85 24.10
C ALA A 205 -2.24 -8.93 23.05
N MET A 206 -1.25 -9.32 22.25
CA MET A 206 -1.32 -10.60 21.57
C MET A 206 -1.19 -11.68 22.67
N TYR A 207 -2.28 -12.34 22.97
CA TYR A 207 -2.23 -13.57 23.75
C TYR A 207 -1.50 -14.62 22.90
N THR A 208 -0.22 -14.79 23.14
CA THR A 208 0.39 -16.09 22.92
C THR A 208 -0.27 -17.02 23.93
N ALA A 209 -1.19 -17.85 23.49
CA ALA A 209 -1.68 -18.95 24.30
C ALA A 209 -0.46 -19.81 24.66
N CYS A 210 0.06 -19.60 25.87
CA CYS A 210 1.03 -20.48 26.47
C CYS A 210 0.27 -21.78 26.79
N SER A 211 0.32 -22.75 25.86
CA SER A 211 -0.09 -24.13 26.12
C SER A 211 0.99 -24.81 26.95
N ALA A 212 1.11 -24.41 28.22
CA ALA A 212 1.95 -25.09 29.18
C ALA A 212 1.30 -24.95 30.57
N CYS A 213 0.25 -25.71 30.80
CA CYS A 213 -0.17 -26.22 32.11
C CYS A 213 -1.11 -27.40 31.87
N GLY A 214 -0.55 -28.59 31.84
CA GLY A 214 -1.17 -29.89 31.93
C GLY A 214 -0.17 -30.84 32.45
#